data_061cae77d629b8a05e5dd1729257eafd
#
_entry.id   061cae77d629b8a05e5dd1729257eafd
#
_cell.length_a   1.000
_cell.length_b   1.000
_cell.length_c   1.000
_cell.angle_alpha   90.00
_cell.angle_beta   90.00
_cell.angle_gamma   90.00
#
_symmetry.space_group_name_H-M   'P 1'
#
loop_
_entity.id
_entity.type
_entity.pdbx_description
1 polymer ?
#
loop_
_entity_poly.entity_id
_entity_poly.type
_entity_poly.pdbx_seq_one_letter_code
_entity_poly.pdbx_strand_id
1 'polypeptide(L)' 'MCLAIPSKVIEIKDESTVIVDTMGSKRLVSTMLLEEPASIGDYLLIHVGYAMQKIDEKEAMESLSLFREIEIKTT' A
#
# COMPACT_ATOMS: atom_id res chain seq x y z
N MET A 1 14.38 6.17 -9.54
CA MET A 1 13.12 6.71 -9.03
C MET A 1 12.37 5.63 -8.28
N CYS A 2 11.96 5.93 -7.09
CA CYS A 2 11.23 4.97 -6.29
C CYS A 2 9.73 5.05 -6.60
N LEU A 3 9.16 3.98 -7.11
CA LEU A 3 7.73 3.92 -7.37
C LEU A 3 7.06 3.21 -6.21
N ALA A 4 6.23 3.93 -5.47
CA ALA A 4 5.47 3.33 -4.38
C ALA A 4 4.24 2.66 -4.96
N ILE A 5 4.08 1.37 -4.68
CA ILE A 5 2.92 0.61 -5.12
C ILE A 5 1.85 0.71 -4.04
N PRO A 6 0.62 1.13 -4.38
CA PRO A 6 -0.46 1.19 -3.39
C PRO A 6 -0.74 -0.19 -2.80
N SER A 7 -0.81 -0.26 -1.49
CA SER A 7 -1.03 -1.50 -0.76
C SER A 7 -2.26 -1.36 0.12
N LYS A 8 -3.11 -2.37 0.11
CA LYS A 8 -4.38 -2.33 0.85
C LYS A 8 -4.21 -2.92 2.25
N VAL A 9 -4.66 -2.19 3.27
CA VAL A 9 -4.66 -2.68 4.64
C VAL A 9 -5.68 -3.79 4.77
N ILE A 10 -5.22 -4.98 5.17
CA ILE A 10 -6.10 -6.15 5.34
C ILE A 10 -6.20 -6.58 6.80
N GLU A 11 -5.28 -6.14 7.65
CA GLU A 11 -5.31 -6.48 9.06
C GLU A 11 -4.57 -5.42 9.87
N ILE A 12 -5.08 -5.09 11.06
CA ILE A 12 -4.42 -4.16 11.98
C ILE A 12 -3.87 -4.99 13.14
N LYS A 13 -2.55 -4.96 13.32
CA LYS A 13 -1.89 -5.71 14.39
C LYS A 13 -1.85 -4.94 15.69
N ASP A 14 -1.50 -3.65 15.63
CA ASP A 14 -1.48 -2.76 16.79
C ASP A 14 -1.55 -1.31 16.31
N GLU A 15 -1.31 -0.35 17.22
CA GLU A 15 -1.43 1.08 16.93
C GLU A 15 -0.52 1.57 15.81
N SER A 16 0.60 0.91 15.59
CA SER A 16 1.60 1.36 14.62
C SER A 16 2.01 0.30 13.61
N THR A 17 1.28 -0.82 13.54
CA THR A 17 1.65 -1.92 12.65
C THR A 17 0.42 -2.53 12.01
N VAL A 18 0.48 -2.68 10.69
CA VAL A 18 -0.62 -3.28 9.94
C VAL A 18 -0.06 -4.29 8.94
N ILE A 19 -0.92 -5.19 8.47
CA ILE A 19 -0.59 -6.08 7.37
C ILE A 19 -1.29 -5.52 6.14
N VAL A 20 -0.54 -5.41 5.05
CA VAL A 20 -1.07 -4.92 3.78
C VAL A 20 -0.91 -5.98 2.71
N ASP A 21 -1.76 -5.91 1.71
CA ASP A 21 -1.67 -6.74 0.52
C ASP A 21 -1.17 -5.87 -0.63
N THR A 22 -0.02 -6.26 -1.18
CA THR A 22 0.60 -5.56 -2.29
C THR A 22 0.56 -6.49 -3.50
N MET A 23 -0.46 -6.32 -4.34
CA MET A 23 -0.64 -7.14 -5.55
C MET A 23 -0.54 -8.65 -5.29
N GLY A 24 -1.16 -9.11 -4.20
CA GLY A 24 -1.17 -10.53 -3.82
C GLY A 24 -0.12 -10.92 -2.79
N SER A 25 0.84 -10.04 -2.50
CA SER A 25 1.88 -10.30 -1.52
C SER A 25 1.55 -9.60 -0.20
N LYS A 26 1.50 -10.34 0.89
CA LYS A 26 1.18 -9.79 2.20
C LYS A 26 2.44 -9.38 2.92
N ARG A 27 2.41 -8.20 3.53
CA ARG A 27 3.56 -7.64 4.24
C ARG A 27 3.15 -6.94 5.52
N LEU A 28 4.05 -6.99 6.51
CA LEU A 28 3.90 -6.25 7.74
C LEU A 28 4.58 -4.88 7.54
N VAL A 29 3.87 -3.79 7.78
CA VAL A 29 4.43 -2.45 7.63
C VAL A 29 4.13 -1.60 8.83
N SER A 30 5.00 -0.60 9.09
CA SER A 30 4.82 0.34 10.16
C SER A 30 4.00 1.54 9.69
N THR A 31 3.06 1.97 10.53
CA THR A 31 2.24 3.15 10.25
C THR A 31 2.64 4.34 11.12
N MET A 32 3.81 4.28 11.78
CA MET A 32 4.29 5.35 12.66
C MET A 32 4.38 6.72 11.99
N LEU A 33 4.64 6.73 10.69
CA LEU A 33 4.83 7.98 9.95
C LEU A 33 3.53 8.59 9.43
N LEU A 34 2.41 7.88 9.57
CA LEU A 34 1.12 8.39 9.14
C LEU A 34 0.57 9.39 10.16
N GLU A 35 0.00 10.47 9.67
CA GLU A 35 -0.65 11.46 10.53
C GLU A 35 -1.95 10.95 11.12
N GLU A 36 -2.63 10.08 10.40
CA GLU A 36 -3.90 9.49 10.82
C GLU A 36 -3.80 7.98 10.92
N PRO A 37 -4.53 7.35 11.83
CA PRO A 37 -4.54 5.89 11.94
C PRO A 37 -5.03 5.24 10.65
N ALA A 38 -4.44 4.11 10.30
CA ALA A 38 -4.90 3.33 9.15
C ALA A 38 -6.09 2.46 9.54
N SER A 39 -7.00 2.27 8.60
CA SER A 39 -8.17 1.39 8.79
C SER A 39 -8.15 0.31 7.74
N ILE A 40 -8.81 -0.81 8.04
CA ILE A 40 -8.92 -1.91 7.06
C ILE A 40 -9.61 -1.38 5.80
N GLY A 41 -9.02 -1.68 4.65
CA GLY A 41 -9.49 -1.21 3.36
C GLY A 41 -8.81 0.05 2.85
N ASP A 42 -8.03 0.73 3.71
CA ASP A 42 -7.26 1.90 3.28
C ASP A 42 -6.12 1.48 2.35
N TYR A 43 -5.79 2.35 1.40
CA TYR A 43 -4.63 2.16 0.54
C TYR A 43 -3.49 3.04 1.02
N LEU A 44 -2.32 2.46 1.15
CA LEU A 44 -1.13 3.13 1.66
C LEU A 44 -0.01 3.05 0.64
N LEU A 45 0.78 4.11 0.57
CA LEU A 45 2.03 4.09 -0.20
C LEU A 45 3.14 3.67 0.76
N ILE A 46 3.82 2.58 0.42
CA ILE A 46 4.83 1.97 1.29
C ILE A 46 6.22 2.23 0.71
N HIS A 47 7.15 2.60 1.58
CA HIS A 47 8.54 2.77 1.22
C HIS A 47 9.42 2.21 2.33
N VAL A 48 10.25 1.24 2.02
CA VAL A 48 11.19 0.60 2.96
C VAL A 48 10.49 0.13 4.25
N GLY A 49 9.32 -0.51 4.09
CA GLY A 49 8.58 -1.07 5.24
C GLY A 49 7.77 -0.06 6.04
N TYR A 50 7.75 1.21 5.64
CA TYR A 50 6.97 2.25 6.30
C TYR A 50 5.87 2.77 5.39
N ALA A 51 4.67 2.92 5.96
CA ALA A 51 3.59 3.59 5.25
C ALA A 51 3.87 5.09 5.28
N MET A 52 3.99 5.69 4.11
CA MET A 52 4.33 7.11 3.98
C MET A 52 3.12 8.01 3.94
N GLN A 53 2.05 7.55 3.28
CA GLN A 53 0.80 8.31 3.21
C GLN A 53 -0.35 7.41 2.78
N LYS A 54 -1.55 7.85 3.09
CA LYS A 54 -2.76 7.22 2.58
C LYS A 54 -3.11 7.85 1.24
N ILE A 55 -3.64 7.05 0.33
CA ILE A 55 -4.20 7.57 -0.92
C ILE A 55 -5.63 7.07 -1.03
N ASP A 56 -6.46 7.75 -1.81
CA ASP A 56 -7.82 7.31 -1.97
C ASP A 56 -7.91 6.10 -2.92
N GLU A 57 -9.01 5.39 -2.84
CA GLU A 57 -9.22 4.17 -3.60
C GLU A 57 -9.10 4.38 -5.11
N LYS A 58 -9.61 5.49 -5.59
CA LYS A 58 -9.56 5.80 -7.02
C LYS A 58 -8.13 5.95 -7.53
N GLU A 59 -7.30 6.71 -6.80
CA GLU A 59 -5.88 6.86 -7.14
C GLU A 59 -5.16 5.52 -7.07
N ALA A 60 -5.47 4.72 -6.05
CA ALA A 60 -4.87 3.41 -5.89
C ALA A 60 -5.19 2.50 -7.06
N MET A 61 -6.44 2.49 -7.49
CA MET A 61 -6.87 1.66 -8.62
C MET A 61 -6.21 2.08 -9.92
N GLU A 62 -6.06 3.37 -10.15
CA GLU A 62 -5.38 3.88 -11.34
C GLU A 62 -3.91 3.48 -11.34
N SER A 63 -3.23 3.60 -10.22
CA SER A 63 -1.82 3.22 -10.09
C SER A 63 -1.62 1.72 -10.27
N LEU A 64 -2.46 0.91 -9.64
CA LEU A 64 -2.38 -0.53 -9.76
C LEU A 64 -2.64 -1.01 -11.19
N SER A 65 -3.54 -0.34 -11.90
CA SER A 65 -3.81 -0.64 -13.29
C SER A 65 -2.57 -0.41 -14.16
N LEU A 66 -1.84 0.68 -13.92
CA LEU A 66 -0.61 0.97 -14.63
C LEU A 66 0.47 -0.07 -14.36
N PHE A 67 0.63 -0.50 -13.13
CA PHE A 67 1.59 -1.54 -12.78
C PHE A 67 1.25 -2.86 -13.45
N ARG A 68 -0.03 -3.21 -13.53
CA ARG A 68 -0.48 -4.40 -14.23
C ARG A 68 -0.14 -4.38 -15.71
N GLU A 69 -0.34 -3.23 -16.36
CA GLU A 69 -0.01 -3.07 -17.76
C GLU A 69 1.47 -3.25 -18.01
N ILE A 70 2.31 -2.72 -17.12
CA ILE A 70 3.75 -2.87 -17.21
C ILE A 70 4.15 -4.34 -17.09
N GLU A 71 3.57 -5.07 -16.13
CA GLU A 71 3.82 -6.50 -15.98
C GLU A 71 3.47 -7.30 -17.22
N ILE A 72 2.30 -7.05 -17.78
CA ILE A 72 1.84 -7.75 -18.98
C ILE A 72 2.77 -7.49 -20.14
N LYS A 73 3.25 -6.27 -20.31
CA LYS A 73 4.14 -5.90 -21.41
C LYS A 73 5.54 -6.47 -21.28
N THR A 74 5.99 -6.75 -20.07
CA THR A 74 7.33 -7.25 -19.82
C THR A 74 7.42 -8.77 -19.78
N THR A 75 6.31 -9.44 -19.77
CA THR A 75 6.26 -10.90 -19.86
C THR A 75 5.95 -11.33 -21.29
#